data_f7790ccbcbcbc6cba7275e5a04aab190
#
_entry.id   f7790ccbcbcbc6cba7275e5a04aab190
#
_cell.length_a   1.000
_cell.length_b   1.000
_cell.length_c   1.000
_cell.angle_alpha   90.00
_cell.angle_beta   90.00
_cell.angle_gamma   90.00
#
_symmetry.space_group_name_H-M   'P 1'
#
loop_
_entity.id
_entity.type
_entity.pdbx_description
1 polymer ?
#
loop_
_entity_poly.entity_id
_entity_poly.type
_entity_poly.pdbx_seq_one_letter_code
_entity_poly.pdbx_strand_id
1 'polypeptide(L)'
;MPGSRPVVGIDVTAAITQGGGIGRYTRELVQALLAGDDGNSYRLFSARPPAELPVPDPLPRGPRVDLRTAPLSDRWLYRLWHRLRLPVPVELFTGRIDLFHSPDFVLPPVRSGTPTLLTVHDLSFVHYPETFTPALVSYLNRAVPDSV
;
A
#
# COMPACT_ATOMS: atom_id res chain seq x y z
N MET A 1 -26.24 19.88 -0.54
CA MET A 1 -24.78 19.86 -0.76
C MET A 1 -24.45 18.57 -1.50
N PRO A 2 -23.87 18.61 -2.67
CA PRO A 2 -23.30 17.38 -3.22
C PRO A 2 -22.19 16.98 -2.26
N GLY A 3 -22.37 15.82 -1.63
CA GLY A 3 -21.37 15.28 -0.70
C GLY A 3 -20.02 15.16 -1.40
N SER A 4 -18.93 15.51 -0.70
CA SER A 4 -17.58 15.27 -1.21
C SER A 4 -17.46 13.78 -1.54
N ARG A 5 -16.91 13.45 -2.71
CA ARG A 5 -16.64 12.06 -3.09
C ARG A 5 -15.78 11.40 -2.03
N PRO A 6 -16.07 10.16 -1.63
CA PRO A 6 -15.19 9.40 -0.76
C PRO A 6 -13.77 9.32 -1.34
N VAL A 7 -12.77 9.40 -0.49
CA VAL A 7 -11.37 9.34 -0.88
C VAL A 7 -10.79 8.00 -0.44
N VAL A 8 -10.41 7.17 -1.40
CA VAL A 8 -9.79 5.86 -1.17
C VAL A 8 -8.26 6.00 -1.27
N GLY A 9 -7.57 5.73 -0.17
CA GLY A 9 -6.12 5.59 -0.16
C GLY A 9 -5.72 4.18 -0.60
N ILE A 10 -4.74 4.05 -1.48
CA ILE A 10 -4.20 2.74 -1.90
C ILE A 10 -2.68 2.80 -1.84
N ASP A 11 -2.05 1.82 -1.17
CA ASP A 11 -0.60 1.66 -1.25
C ASP A 11 -0.20 1.07 -2.60
N VAL A 12 0.57 1.84 -3.35
CA VAL A 12 1.06 1.44 -4.67
C VAL A 12 2.58 1.27 -4.70
N THR A 13 3.22 1.17 -3.55
CA THR A 13 4.68 0.99 -3.44
C THR A 13 5.14 -0.21 -4.26
N ALA A 14 4.47 -1.36 -4.13
CA ALA A 14 4.78 -2.56 -4.90
C ALA A 14 4.58 -2.36 -6.41
N ALA A 15 3.56 -1.61 -6.82
CA ALA A 15 3.32 -1.29 -8.24
C ALA A 15 4.48 -0.53 -8.87
N ILE A 16 5.18 0.28 -8.10
CA ILE A 16 6.31 1.11 -8.56
C ILE A 16 7.63 0.36 -8.44
N THR A 17 7.81 -0.45 -7.37
CA THR A 17 9.11 -1.04 -7.04
C THR A 17 9.27 -2.49 -7.49
N GLN A 18 8.19 -3.18 -7.84
CA GLN A 18 8.21 -4.61 -8.17
C GLN A 18 7.67 -4.86 -9.58
N GLY A 19 8.46 -5.57 -10.40
CA GLY A 19 8.03 -6.01 -11.72
C GLY A 19 7.14 -7.26 -11.73
N GLY A 20 7.14 -8.04 -10.64
CA GLY A 20 6.46 -9.34 -10.52
C GLY A 20 5.05 -9.28 -9.91
N GLY A 21 4.57 -10.43 -9.45
CA GLY A 21 3.21 -10.74 -9.02
C GLY A 21 2.44 -9.62 -8.28
N ILE A 22 2.89 -9.23 -7.08
CA ILE A 22 2.20 -8.22 -6.27
C ILE A 22 2.20 -6.86 -6.97
N GLY A 23 3.32 -6.46 -7.56
CA GLY A 23 3.40 -5.20 -8.30
C GLY A 23 2.44 -5.17 -9.49
N ARG A 24 2.36 -6.28 -10.27
CA ARG A 24 1.39 -6.41 -11.36
C ARG A 24 -0.04 -6.38 -10.85
N TYR A 25 -0.35 -7.17 -9.81
CA TYR A 25 -1.67 -7.17 -9.18
C TYR A 25 -2.09 -5.76 -8.79
N THR A 26 -1.22 -5.00 -8.13
CA THR A 26 -1.53 -3.64 -7.68
C THR A 26 -1.77 -2.69 -8.86
N ARG A 27 -1.00 -2.79 -9.94
CA ARG A 27 -1.22 -1.98 -11.16
C ARG A 27 -2.56 -2.28 -11.80
N GLU A 28 -2.87 -3.57 -12.02
CA GLU A 28 -4.14 -4.01 -12.62
C GLU A 28 -5.33 -3.63 -11.74
N LEU A 29 -5.21 -3.78 -10.41
CA LEU A 29 -6.23 -3.37 -9.46
C LEU A 29 -6.56 -1.88 -9.58
N VAL A 30 -5.54 -1.02 -9.58
CA VAL A 30 -5.74 0.44 -9.70
C VAL A 30 -6.38 0.78 -11.04
N GLN A 31 -5.93 0.18 -12.14
CA GLN A 31 -6.52 0.40 -13.45
C GLN A 31 -7.99 -0.03 -13.50
N ALA A 32 -8.31 -1.21 -12.97
CA ALA A 32 -9.67 -1.74 -12.94
C ALA A 32 -10.62 -0.88 -12.09
N LEU A 33 -10.15 -0.44 -10.91
CA LEU A 33 -10.91 0.46 -10.05
C LEU A 33 -11.23 1.79 -10.76
N LEU A 34 -10.25 2.38 -11.41
CA LEU A 34 -10.44 3.67 -12.11
C LEU A 34 -11.31 3.55 -13.35
N ALA A 35 -11.32 2.40 -14.02
CA ALA A 35 -12.18 2.13 -15.17
C ALA A 35 -13.63 1.84 -14.77
N GLY A 36 -13.83 1.17 -13.63
CA GLY A 36 -15.16 0.71 -13.19
C GLY A 36 -15.87 1.61 -12.19
N ASP A 37 -15.18 2.59 -11.61
CA ASP A 37 -15.73 3.47 -10.57
C ASP A 37 -15.60 4.95 -10.96
N ASP A 38 -16.71 5.67 -10.89
CA ASP A 38 -16.80 7.12 -11.10
C ASP A 38 -17.19 7.91 -9.83
N GLY A 39 -17.54 7.20 -8.75
CA GLY A 39 -18.04 7.78 -7.50
C GLY A 39 -16.95 8.24 -6.53
N ASN A 40 -15.76 7.62 -6.58
CA ASN A 40 -14.69 7.87 -5.62
C ASN A 40 -13.54 8.71 -6.21
N SER A 41 -12.72 9.25 -5.32
CA SER A 41 -11.40 9.81 -5.61
C SER A 41 -10.33 8.92 -5.01
N TYR A 42 -9.17 8.84 -5.63
CA TYR A 42 -8.11 7.93 -5.23
C TYR A 42 -6.84 8.69 -4.85
N ARG A 43 -6.26 8.36 -3.71
CA ARG A 43 -4.92 8.79 -3.29
C ARG A 43 -3.98 7.60 -3.29
N LEU A 44 -3.17 7.55 -4.30
CA LEU A 44 -2.17 6.50 -4.46
C LEU A 44 -0.96 6.88 -3.60
N PHE A 45 -0.73 6.11 -2.55
CA PHE A 45 0.42 6.28 -1.67
C PHE A 45 1.59 5.43 -2.16
N SER A 46 2.79 5.99 -2.16
CA SER A 46 4.03 5.25 -2.42
C SER A 46 5.13 5.68 -1.46
N ALA A 47 5.91 4.72 -0.99
CA ALA A 47 7.24 5.01 -0.47
C ALA A 47 8.11 5.62 -1.58
N ARG A 48 9.15 6.37 -1.21
CA ARG A 48 10.11 6.89 -2.18
C ARG A 48 10.86 5.74 -2.86
N PRO A 49 10.70 5.58 -4.19
CA PRO A 49 11.40 4.52 -4.90
C PRO A 49 12.92 4.81 -4.97
N PRO A 50 13.75 3.77 -5.09
CA PRO A 50 15.16 3.94 -5.44
C PRO A 50 15.33 4.68 -6.77
N ALA A 51 16.34 5.52 -6.89
CA ALA A 51 16.57 6.35 -8.08
C ALA A 51 16.89 5.54 -9.36
N GLU A 52 17.33 4.30 -9.19
CA GLU A 52 17.85 3.43 -10.27
C GLU A 52 16.83 2.42 -10.80
N LEU A 53 15.60 2.38 -10.26
CA LEU A 53 14.61 1.43 -10.75
C LEU A 53 14.05 1.88 -12.09
N PRO A 54 14.02 0.99 -13.10
CA PRO A 54 13.21 1.22 -14.28
C PRO A 54 11.76 1.37 -13.82
N VAL A 55 11.14 2.51 -14.13
CA VAL A 55 9.75 2.77 -13.80
C VAL A 55 8.89 1.77 -14.57
N PRO A 56 8.16 0.84 -13.90
CA PRO A 56 7.16 0.04 -14.57
C PRO A 56 6.12 0.95 -15.24
N ASP A 57 5.24 0.38 -16.06
CA ASP A 57 4.16 1.13 -16.71
C ASP A 57 3.56 2.19 -15.79
N PRO A 58 3.41 3.42 -16.27
CA PRO A 58 3.00 4.53 -15.42
C PRO A 58 1.62 4.24 -14.82
N LEU A 59 1.51 4.48 -13.52
CA LEU A 59 0.21 4.42 -12.85
C LEU A 59 -0.76 5.40 -13.52
N PRO A 60 -2.05 5.04 -13.61
CA PRO A 60 -3.07 5.91 -14.20
C PRO A 60 -3.07 7.29 -13.54
N ARG A 61 -3.24 8.33 -14.33
CA ARG A 61 -3.36 9.72 -13.88
C ARG A 61 -4.71 10.26 -14.33
N GLY A 62 -5.25 11.18 -13.58
CA GLY A 62 -6.53 11.80 -13.93
C GLY A 62 -7.04 12.74 -12.84
N PRO A 63 -8.13 13.43 -13.09
CA PRO A 63 -8.66 14.45 -12.15
C PRO A 63 -9.10 13.86 -10.80
N ARG A 64 -9.29 12.55 -10.72
CA ARG A 64 -9.71 11.83 -9.50
C ARG A 64 -8.55 11.03 -8.86
N VAL A 65 -7.35 11.13 -9.39
CA VAL A 65 -6.19 10.34 -8.96
C VAL A 65 -5.06 11.26 -8.57
N ASP A 66 -4.58 11.13 -7.34
CA ASP A 66 -3.48 11.92 -6.79
C ASP A 66 -2.41 10.97 -6.24
N LEU A 67 -1.21 11.00 -6.82
CA LEU A 67 -0.08 10.20 -6.35
C LEU A 67 0.68 10.97 -5.27
N ARG A 68 0.77 10.37 -4.09
CA ARG A 68 1.47 10.89 -2.92
C ARG A 68 2.69 10.03 -2.58
N THR A 69 3.86 10.55 -2.79
CA THR A 69 5.11 9.87 -2.48
C THR A 69 5.65 10.37 -1.14
N ALA A 70 5.88 9.44 -0.21
CA ALA A 70 6.53 9.75 1.05
C ALA A 70 7.99 10.17 0.81
N PRO A 71 8.57 11.05 1.65
CA PRO A 71 9.98 11.41 1.57
C PRO A 71 10.92 10.28 1.99
N LEU A 72 10.38 9.21 2.57
CA LEU A 72 11.08 8.06 3.11
C LEU A 72 10.99 6.87 2.15
N SER A 73 12.08 6.10 2.03
CA SER A 73 12.05 4.84 1.29
C SER A 73 11.26 3.77 2.05
N ASP A 74 10.83 2.74 1.33
CA ASP A 74 10.12 1.59 1.87
C ASP A 74 10.83 0.98 3.09
N ARG A 75 12.17 0.81 3.02
CA ARG A 75 12.99 0.32 4.14
C ARG A 75 12.87 1.19 5.41
N TRP A 76 12.80 2.51 5.26
CA TRP A 76 12.66 3.42 6.39
C TRP A 76 11.25 3.45 6.94
N LEU A 77 10.22 3.41 6.08
CA LEU A 77 8.81 3.27 6.50
C LEU A 77 8.60 1.95 7.24
N TYR A 78 9.16 0.85 6.73
CA TYR A 78 9.15 -0.44 7.41
C TYR A 78 9.74 -0.35 8.83
N ARG A 79 10.92 0.28 8.99
CA ARG A 79 11.54 0.47 10.31
C ARG A 79 10.66 1.30 11.23
N LEU A 80 10.10 2.39 10.71
CA LEU A 80 9.25 3.29 11.46
C LEU A 80 7.98 2.59 11.98
N TRP A 81 7.27 1.93 11.10
CA TRP A 81 5.95 1.36 11.38
C TRP A 81 5.99 -0.02 12.04
N HIS A 82 6.84 -0.91 11.53
CA HIS A 82 6.80 -2.31 11.95
C HIS A 82 7.90 -2.71 12.92
N ARG A 83 9.06 -2.04 12.89
CA ARG A 83 10.15 -2.33 13.84
C ARG A 83 10.08 -1.47 15.09
N LEU A 84 9.91 -0.17 14.93
CA LEU A 84 9.81 0.79 16.04
C LEU A 84 8.38 0.95 16.54
N ARG A 85 7.39 0.42 15.80
CA ARG A 85 5.95 0.52 16.11
C ARG A 85 5.48 1.95 16.39
N LEU A 86 6.05 2.91 15.68
CA LEU A 86 5.65 4.30 15.83
C LEU A 86 4.29 4.52 15.16
N PRO A 87 3.30 5.11 15.85
CA PRO A 87 1.95 5.31 15.32
C PRO A 87 1.88 6.55 14.40
N VAL A 88 2.77 6.60 13.41
CA VAL A 88 2.78 7.66 12.41
C VAL A 88 1.78 7.29 11.31
N PRO A 89 0.59 7.90 11.27
CA PRO A 89 -0.46 7.48 10.35
C PRO A 89 -0.11 7.85 8.91
N VAL A 90 -0.50 6.98 7.98
CA VAL A 90 -0.25 7.20 6.53
C VAL A 90 -0.88 8.48 6.03
N GLU A 91 -1.92 8.98 6.68
CA GLU A 91 -2.59 10.25 6.38
C GLU A 91 -1.69 11.48 6.53
N LEU A 92 -0.55 11.37 7.20
CA LEU A 92 0.45 12.45 7.20
C LEU A 92 1.06 12.64 5.81
N PHE A 93 1.08 11.59 5.00
CA PHE A 93 1.58 11.63 3.62
C PHE A 93 0.44 11.81 2.61
N THR A 94 -0.67 11.09 2.81
CA THR A 94 -1.80 11.12 1.87
C THR A 94 -2.76 12.27 2.09
N GLY A 95 -2.78 12.87 3.30
CA GLY A 95 -3.88 13.71 3.75
C GLY A 95 -5.12 12.87 4.08
N ARG A 96 -6.29 13.51 4.23
CA ARG A 96 -7.53 12.83 4.61
C ARG A 96 -7.92 11.78 3.58
N ILE A 97 -8.23 10.59 4.08
CA ILE A 97 -8.80 9.46 3.34
C ILE A 97 -9.99 8.91 4.14
N ASP A 98 -10.93 8.28 3.45
CA ASP A 98 -12.12 7.68 4.04
C ASP A 98 -12.02 6.15 4.12
N LEU A 99 -11.05 5.55 3.45
CA LEU A 99 -10.66 4.14 3.51
C LEU A 99 -9.20 4.02 3.05
N PHE A 100 -8.44 3.10 3.63
CA PHE A 100 -7.10 2.76 3.17
C PHE A 100 -6.99 1.29 2.79
N HIS A 101 -6.55 1.02 1.57
CA HIS A 101 -6.29 -0.32 1.05
C HIS A 101 -4.79 -0.56 0.89
N SER A 102 -4.28 -1.60 1.55
CA SER A 102 -2.96 -2.16 1.27
C SER A 102 -3.10 -3.44 0.47
N PRO A 103 -2.72 -3.45 -0.81
CA PRO A 103 -2.72 -4.65 -1.64
C PRO A 103 -1.42 -5.48 -1.48
N ASP A 104 -0.75 -5.34 -0.37
CA ASP A 104 0.46 -6.08 0.01
C ASP A 104 0.41 -6.42 1.49
N PHE A 105 0.72 -7.61 1.89
CA PHE A 105 0.66 -8.34 3.16
C PHE A 105 0.48 -7.55 4.48
N VAL A 106 0.78 -6.26 4.54
CA VAL A 106 0.79 -5.48 5.79
C VAL A 106 0.12 -4.12 5.63
N LEU A 107 -0.44 -3.60 6.74
CA LEU A 107 -1.03 -2.28 6.81
C LEU A 107 -0.08 -1.30 7.52
N PRO A 108 0.08 -0.07 7.02
CA PRO A 108 0.64 1.01 7.81
C PRO A 108 -0.34 1.43 8.91
N PRO A 109 0.12 2.12 9.96
CA PRO A 109 -0.79 2.80 10.88
C PRO A 109 -1.68 3.79 10.11
N VAL A 110 -2.96 3.84 10.48
CA VAL A 110 -3.93 4.82 10.02
C VAL A 110 -4.48 5.60 11.21
N ARG A 111 -5.14 6.73 10.97
CA ARG A 111 -5.85 7.45 12.02
C ARG A 111 -6.98 6.59 12.59
N SER A 112 -7.24 6.75 13.88
CA SER A 112 -8.37 6.09 14.54
C SER A 112 -9.67 6.39 13.78
N GLY A 113 -10.42 5.34 13.47
CA GLY A 113 -11.68 5.43 12.75
C GLY A 113 -11.56 5.40 11.22
N THR A 114 -10.36 5.41 10.64
CA THR A 114 -10.18 5.15 9.20
C THR A 114 -10.33 3.65 8.93
N PRO A 115 -11.34 3.20 8.17
CA PRO A 115 -11.46 1.81 7.73
C PRO A 115 -10.26 1.38 6.91
N THR A 116 -9.87 0.11 7.06
CA THR A 116 -8.76 -0.48 6.31
C THR A 116 -9.17 -1.73 5.56
N LEU A 117 -8.52 -1.98 4.44
CA LEU A 117 -8.62 -3.20 3.66
C LEU A 117 -7.21 -3.73 3.42
N LEU A 118 -6.98 -5.00 3.76
CA LEU A 118 -5.71 -5.69 3.53
C LEU A 118 -5.90 -6.83 2.55
N THR A 119 -5.01 -6.95 1.57
CA THR A 119 -4.92 -8.13 0.71
C THR A 119 -3.77 -9.02 1.18
N VAL A 120 -4.09 -10.22 1.62
CA VAL A 120 -3.10 -11.27 1.88
C VAL A 120 -3.12 -12.23 0.70
N HIS A 121 -2.06 -12.24 -0.11
CA HIS A 121 -2.03 -12.97 -1.38
C HIS A 121 -2.03 -14.49 -1.18
N ASP A 122 -1.25 -14.97 -0.21
CA ASP A 122 -1.16 -16.36 0.16
C ASP A 122 -0.61 -16.52 1.59
N LEU A 123 -0.60 -17.74 2.08
CA LEU A 123 -0.02 -18.11 3.39
C LEU A 123 1.22 -19.01 3.23
N SER A 124 1.90 -18.95 2.11
CA SER A 124 3.08 -19.78 1.84
C SER A 124 4.18 -19.58 2.87
N PHE A 125 4.34 -18.38 3.40
CA PHE A 125 5.30 -18.09 4.49
C PHE A 125 4.97 -18.83 5.80
N VAL A 126 3.72 -19.29 5.98
CA VAL A 126 3.28 -20.11 7.12
C VAL A 126 3.45 -21.60 6.81
N HIS A 127 3.01 -22.04 5.62
CA HIS A 127 2.93 -23.45 5.25
C HIS A 127 4.24 -24.00 4.67
N TYR A 128 5.03 -23.15 4.01
CA TYR A 128 6.29 -23.50 3.33
C TYR A 128 7.40 -22.51 3.68
N PRO A 129 7.70 -22.31 4.98
CA PRO A 129 8.66 -21.30 5.41
C PRO A 129 10.07 -21.50 4.85
N GLU A 130 10.43 -22.74 4.49
CA GLU A 130 11.73 -23.09 3.88
C GLU A 130 11.94 -22.48 2.49
N THR A 131 10.89 -22.03 1.82
CA THR A 131 10.97 -21.39 0.49
C THR A 131 11.29 -19.89 0.58
N PHE A 132 11.34 -19.35 1.79
CA PHE A 132 11.59 -17.93 2.06
C PHE A 132 12.85 -17.75 2.93
N THR A 133 13.38 -16.52 2.95
CA THR A 133 14.44 -16.21 3.91
C THR A 133 13.88 -16.18 5.34
N PRO A 134 14.63 -16.65 6.35
CA PRO A 134 14.18 -16.63 7.75
C PRO A 134 13.75 -15.23 8.23
N ALA A 135 14.41 -14.18 7.74
CA ALA A 135 14.06 -12.80 8.06
C ALA A 135 12.67 -12.42 7.54
N LEU A 136 12.33 -12.83 6.32
CA LEU A 136 11.02 -12.55 5.70
C LEU A 136 9.91 -13.34 6.41
N VAL A 137 10.13 -14.63 6.69
CA VAL A 137 9.20 -15.47 7.45
C VAL A 137 8.91 -14.87 8.82
N SER A 138 9.96 -14.51 9.57
CA SER A 138 9.81 -13.86 10.89
C SER A 138 9.07 -12.54 10.81
N TYR A 139 9.28 -11.77 9.76
CA TYR A 139 8.58 -10.52 9.52
C TYR A 139 7.10 -10.73 9.25
N LEU A 140 6.75 -11.55 8.26
CA LEU A 140 5.36 -11.76 7.83
C LEU A 140 4.53 -12.42 8.95
N ASN A 141 5.07 -13.41 9.67
CA ASN A 141 4.38 -14.04 10.80
C ASN A 141 4.07 -13.08 11.95
N ARG A 142 4.74 -11.93 12.02
CA ARG A 142 4.46 -10.88 13.01
C ARG A 142 3.57 -9.79 12.43
N ALA A 143 3.93 -9.27 11.27
CA ALA A 143 3.30 -8.09 10.71
C ALA A 143 1.90 -8.36 10.15
N VAL A 144 1.64 -9.55 9.58
CA VAL A 144 0.32 -9.90 9.05
C VAL A 144 -0.72 -10.01 10.18
N PRO A 145 -0.51 -10.76 11.27
CA PRO A 145 -1.47 -10.77 12.40
C PRO A 145 -1.63 -9.40 13.07
N ASP A 146 -0.57 -8.60 13.15
CA ASP A 146 -0.63 -7.25 13.74
C ASP A 146 -1.43 -6.26 12.84
N SER A 147 -1.71 -6.64 11.59
CA SER A 147 -2.41 -5.83 10.58
C SER A 147 -3.91 -6.14 10.47
N VAL A 148 -4.41 -7.18 11.17
CA VAL A 148 -5.82 -7.65 11.09
C VAL A 148 -6.55 -7.47 12.45
#